data_f095cd642b69d1636e9f6a16bec80467
#
_entry.id   f095cd642b69d1636e9f6a16bec80467
#
_cell.length_a   1.000
_cell.length_b   1.000
_cell.length_c   1.000
_cell.angle_alpha   90.00
_cell.angle_beta   90.00
_cell.angle_gamma   90.00
#
_symmetry.space_group_name_H-M   'P 1'
#
loop_
_entity.id
_entity.type
_entity.pdbx_description
1 polymer ?
#
loop_
_entity_poly.entity_id
_entity_poly.type
_entity_poly.pdbx_seq_one_letter_code
_entity_poly.pdbx_strand_id
1 'polypeptide(L)'
;MKIVIVGGVAGGATTATRLKRLSENNEIILFERGEYISFANCGLPYYISDVISKKEDLLVQTPKAFKDRFNIDVRIKQEVISINKENKTVDVKNLSTGETYTETYDKLVLSPGAEPINPFKNLNSKRIFTLRTIDDSSKIKEYISKNDVKNVVIVGGGYIGVEMAENLSHLSSREKCNTNENMQIDLKKSKNINISIVEKSSHLIPTIDADMASFVHKALIKNSVKVFLNQGVESIIEGDELFIKLENMSIKADMVILCIGIRPESTLAKEAGLAVNEKGYIIVDEKMLTSDENIYALGDAALIENAITGRKSPLALAGPANRQARIVANNIMGMESKYEGFIGSSILKIFDYTLGMTGLFEKTCREQNIEYKTMIISPYSHAKYYPGAKVMTIKVLYRAGKKNAYINNEDENTELKNCTGQILGATVFGKEGIDKVTDILATAIRNKMTAKDLSELELCYAPPYSSAKSPVNIIGNSIENEMDGLVDTISVTEFLRNFEQYSNKDKYIILDVRTETEYDLSHIEGAINIPLDELREYLKELSNVTKEIIVHCHSGLRSYIACRILKENGFKVKNLIGGYVMYDIVKNYASI
;
A
#
# COMPACT_ATOMS: atom_id res chain seq x y z
N MET A 1 -6.94 37.91 -10.35
CA MET A 1 -6.58 36.81 -11.25
C MET A 1 -7.74 35.85 -11.27
N LYS A 2 -8.14 35.41 -12.47
CA LYS A 2 -9.18 34.42 -12.65
C LYS A 2 -8.58 33.02 -12.83
N ILE A 3 -8.94 32.10 -11.94
CA ILE A 3 -8.37 30.75 -11.90
C ILE A 3 -9.49 29.75 -12.07
N VAL A 4 -9.37 28.92 -13.10
CA VAL A 4 -10.30 27.82 -13.36
C VAL A 4 -9.67 26.51 -12.88
N ILE A 5 -10.45 25.70 -12.17
CA ILE A 5 -10.03 24.41 -11.62
C ILE A 5 -10.99 23.35 -12.14
N VAL A 6 -10.44 22.30 -12.74
CA VAL A 6 -11.20 21.14 -13.26
C VAL A 6 -11.00 19.96 -12.33
N GLY A 7 -12.09 19.49 -11.72
CA GLY A 7 -12.13 18.40 -10.74
C GLY A 7 -12.13 18.92 -9.29
N GLY A 8 -13.16 18.57 -8.55
CA GLY A 8 -13.50 19.13 -7.23
C GLY A 8 -13.20 18.24 -6.02
N VAL A 9 -12.40 17.17 -6.16
CA VAL A 9 -12.12 16.27 -5.03
C VAL A 9 -10.81 16.69 -4.33
N ALA A 10 -9.92 15.79 -3.97
CA ALA A 10 -8.77 16.07 -3.09
C ALA A 10 -7.87 17.20 -3.59
N GLY A 11 -7.35 17.09 -4.81
CA GLY A 11 -6.39 18.06 -5.35
C GLY A 11 -7.00 19.41 -5.67
N GLY A 12 -8.10 19.43 -6.46
CA GLY A 12 -8.73 20.68 -6.88
C GLY A 12 -9.35 21.45 -5.73
N ALA A 13 -10.08 20.79 -4.83
CA ALA A 13 -10.66 21.41 -3.64
C ALA A 13 -9.60 22.04 -2.73
N THR A 14 -8.48 21.35 -2.52
CA THR A 14 -7.36 21.86 -1.72
C THR A 14 -6.66 23.03 -2.41
N THR A 15 -6.48 22.99 -3.74
CA THR A 15 -5.92 24.10 -4.52
C THR A 15 -6.81 25.34 -4.41
N ALA A 16 -8.12 25.19 -4.63
CA ALA A 16 -9.09 26.29 -4.56
C ALA A 16 -9.05 27.00 -3.21
N THR A 17 -9.16 26.25 -2.12
CA THR A 17 -9.15 26.82 -0.77
C THR A 17 -7.81 27.43 -0.38
N ARG A 18 -6.68 26.87 -0.86
CA ARG A 18 -5.35 27.46 -0.64
C ARG A 18 -5.18 28.78 -1.39
N LEU A 19 -5.59 28.85 -2.64
CA LEU A 19 -5.54 30.07 -3.46
C LEU A 19 -6.31 31.22 -2.81
N LYS A 20 -7.50 30.94 -2.26
CA LYS A 20 -8.28 31.96 -1.54
C LYS A 20 -7.60 32.42 -0.26
N ARG A 21 -7.00 31.53 0.50
CA ARG A 21 -6.21 31.90 1.69
C ARG A 21 -4.95 32.69 1.37
N LEU A 22 -4.42 32.57 0.15
CA LEU A 22 -3.28 33.38 -0.30
C LEU A 22 -3.71 34.75 -0.82
N SER A 23 -4.90 34.89 -1.42
CA SER A 23 -5.45 36.18 -1.86
C SER A 23 -6.96 36.08 -2.01
N GLU A 24 -7.68 36.92 -1.24
CA GLU A 24 -9.13 37.08 -1.35
C GLU A 24 -9.58 37.64 -2.70
N ASN A 25 -8.70 38.38 -3.38
CA ASN A 25 -9.00 39.03 -4.67
C ASN A 25 -9.01 38.08 -5.86
N ASN A 26 -8.66 36.80 -5.67
CA ASN A 26 -8.73 35.81 -6.74
C ASN A 26 -10.20 35.44 -7.03
N GLU A 27 -10.56 35.47 -8.30
CA GLU A 27 -11.77 34.81 -8.79
C GLU A 27 -11.48 33.34 -9.07
N ILE A 28 -12.14 32.44 -8.35
CA ILE A 28 -11.91 31.02 -8.48
C ILE A 28 -13.21 30.35 -8.88
N ILE A 29 -13.15 29.64 -10.00
CA ILE A 29 -14.24 28.80 -10.50
C ILE A 29 -13.78 27.34 -10.46
N LEU A 30 -14.52 26.48 -9.78
CA LEU A 30 -14.24 25.06 -9.67
C LEU A 30 -15.35 24.27 -10.36
N PHE A 31 -14.99 23.58 -11.43
CA PHE A 31 -15.88 22.70 -12.18
C PHE A 31 -15.78 21.25 -11.69
N GLU A 32 -16.94 20.65 -11.41
CA GLU A 32 -17.06 19.25 -11.08
C GLU A 32 -18.19 18.61 -11.90
N ARG A 33 -17.86 17.55 -12.65
CA ARG A 33 -18.86 16.84 -13.47
C ARG A 33 -19.85 16.03 -12.63
N GLY A 34 -19.42 15.59 -11.45
CA GLY A 34 -20.26 14.88 -10.49
C GLY A 34 -21.18 15.80 -9.68
N GLU A 35 -21.94 15.19 -8.80
CA GLU A 35 -22.85 15.87 -7.88
C GLU A 35 -22.14 16.36 -6.59
N TYR A 36 -21.00 15.76 -6.26
CA TYR A 36 -20.32 15.96 -5.00
C TYR A 36 -18.89 16.45 -5.19
N ILE A 37 -18.48 17.44 -4.42
CA ILE A 37 -17.09 17.87 -4.29
C ILE A 37 -16.51 17.43 -2.94
N SER A 38 -15.19 17.41 -2.83
CA SER A 38 -14.48 17.25 -1.55
C SER A 38 -15.05 16.13 -0.68
N PHE A 39 -15.23 14.96 -1.24
CA PHE A 39 -15.73 13.78 -0.51
C PHE A 39 -14.61 12.75 -0.23
N ALA A 40 -14.84 11.91 0.76
CA ALA A 40 -13.91 10.88 1.23
C ALA A 40 -13.99 9.63 0.34
N ASN A 41 -13.20 9.56 -0.75
CA ASN A 41 -13.13 8.36 -1.62
C ASN A 41 -12.75 7.11 -0.83
N CYS A 42 -11.82 7.22 0.13
CA CYS A 42 -11.40 6.10 0.96
C CYS A 42 -12.49 5.64 1.95
N GLY A 43 -13.55 6.42 2.14
CA GLY A 43 -14.71 6.07 2.96
C GLY A 43 -15.75 5.21 2.25
N LEU A 44 -15.68 5.07 0.93
CA LEU A 44 -16.72 4.41 0.13
C LEU A 44 -16.92 2.92 0.50
N PRO A 45 -15.88 2.08 0.68
CA PRO A 45 -16.06 0.71 1.16
C PRO A 45 -16.75 0.66 2.52
N TYR A 46 -16.38 1.55 3.44
CA TYR A 46 -16.94 1.63 4.80
C TYR A 46 -18.39 2.13 4.81
N TYR A 47 -18.78 2.95 3.83
CA TYR A 47 -20.18 3.33 3.63
C TYR A 47 -21.02 2.17 3.09
N ILE A 48 -20.48 1.36 2.19
CA ILE A 48 -21.17 0.16 1.68
C ILE A 48 -21.46 -0.82 2.82
N SER A 49 -20.53 -0.96 3.77
CA SER A 49 -20.67 -1.86 4.93
C SER A 49 -21.46 -1.25 6.11
N ASP A 50 -21.94 -0.02 6.02
CA ASP A 50 -22.57 0.75 7.12
C ASP A 50 -21.64 1.03 8.33
N VAL A 51 -20.33 0.88 8.21
CA VAL A 51 -19.38 1.42 9.21
C VAL A 51 -19.49 2.95 9.21
N ILE A 52 -19.59 3.56 8.03
CA ILE A 52 -20.06 4.92 7.83
C ILE A 52 -21.54 4.81 7.45
N SER A 53 -22.44 5.19 8.35
CA SER A 53 -23.87 4.93 8.22
C SER A 53 -24.58 5.91 7.29
N LYS A 54 -24.13 7.17 7.24
CA LYS A 54 -24.78 8.23 6.47
C LYS A 54 -23.90 8.66 5.30
N LYS A 55 -24.53 8.87 4.15
CA LYS A 55 -23.87 9.38 2.95
C LYS A 55 -23.24 10.77 3.18
N GLU A 56 -23.93 11.58 3.96
CA GLU A 56 -23.52 12.94 4.30
C GLU A 56 -22.17 12.97 5.07
N ASP A 57 -21.86 11.93 5.83
CA ASP A 57 -20.59 11.81 6.58
C ASP A 57 -19.37 11.61 5.64
N LEU A 58 -19.62 11.23 4.37
CA LEU A 58 -18.57 11.19 3.35
C LEU A 58 -18.22 12.58 2.80
N LEU A 59 -19.09 13.58 2.98
CA LEU A 59 -18.90 14.93 2.45
C LEU A 59 -18.00 15.73 3.37
N VAL A 60 -16.74 15.90 2.99
CA VAL A 60 -15.80 16.73 3.76
C VAL A 60 -16.19 18.21 3.65
N GLN A 61 -16.63 18.64 2.47
CA GLN A 61 -17.13 20.00 2.22
C GLN A 61 -18.24 19.97 1.17
N THR A 62 -19.08 21.02 1.17
CA THR A 62 -20.17 21.21 0.20
C THR A 62 -19.95 22.44 -0.66
N PRO A 63 -20.59 22.58 -1.85
CA PRO A 63 -20.54 23.79 -2.67
C PRO A 63 -20.95 25.04 -1.88
N LYS A 64 -22.00 24.91 -1.03
CA LYS A 64 -22.46 26.01 -0.17
C LYS A 64 -21.37 26.43 0.82
N ALA A 65 -20.70 25.49 1.48
CA ALA A 65 -19.62 25.81 2.41
C ALA A 65 -18.42 26.46 1.72
N PHE A 66 -18.11 26.08 0.47
CA PHE A 66 -17.08 26.74 -0.36
C PHE A 66 -17.45 28.18 -0.69
N LYS A 67 -18.72 28.42 -1.05
CA LYS A 67 -19.20 29.78 -1.31
C LYS A 67 -19.20 30.64 -0.04
N ASP A 68 -19.80 30.15 1.03
CA ASP A 68 -19.99 30.93 2.25
C ASP A 68 -18.66 31.23 2.97
N ARG A 69 -17.74 30.28 3.01
CA ARG A 69 -16.49 30.38 3.77
C ARG A 69 -15.34 30.97 2.98
N PHE A 70 -15.27 30.68 1.67
CA PHE A 70 -14.14 31.03 0.82
C PHE A 70 -14.51 31.89 -0.38
N ASN A 71 -15.79 32.19 -0.60
CA ASN A 71 -16.27 32.88 -1.81
C ASN A 71 -15.74 32.27 -3.12
N ILE A 72 -15.74 30.93 -3.20
CA ILE A 72 -15.38 30.16 -4.39
C ILE A 72 -16.66 29.81 -5.16
N ASP A 73 -16.66 30.03 -6.48
CA ASP A 73 -17.74 29.61 -7.37
C ASP A 73 -17.57 28.14 -7.73
N VAL A 74 -18.39 27.28 -7.11
CA VAL A 74 -18.37 25.84 -7.36
C VAL A 74 -19.54 25.47 -8.24
N ARG A 75 -19.22 24.91 -9.41
CA ARG A 75 -20.20 24.49 -10.41
C ARG A 75 -20.19 22.99 -10.56
N ILE A 76 -21.12 22.32 -9.90
CA ILE A 76 -21.34 20.87 -9.99
C ILE A 76 -22.21 20.50 -11.20
N LYS A 77 -22.15 19.21 -11.65
CA LYS A 77 -22.82 18.73 -12.88
C LYS A 77 -22.44 19.56 -14.10
N GLN A 78 -21.23 20.08 -14.12
CA GLN A 78 -20.67 20.84 -15.22
C GLN A 78 -19.31 20.25 -15.62
N GLU A 79 -19.23 19.84 -16.86
CA GLU A 79 -18.07 19.19 -17.43
C GLU A 79 -17.33 20.14 -18.36
N VAL A 80 -16.05 20.35 -18.10
CA VAL A 80 -15.17 21.01 -19.06
C VAL A 80 -14.88 20.00 -20.17
N ILE A 81 -15.26 20.36 -21.40
CA ILE A 81 -15.20 19.49 -22.56
C ILE A 81 -14.06 19.85 -23.54
N SER A 82 -13.54 21.07 -23.49
CA SER A 82 -12.38 21.47 -24.29
C SER A 82 -11.56 22.56 -23.62
N ILE A 83 -10.29 22.72 -24.03
CA ILE A 83 -9.38 23.79 -23.61
C ILE A 83 -8.81 24.46 -24.86
N ASN A 84 -8.98 25.77 -24.97
CA ASN A 84 -8.29 26.59 -25.95
C ASN A 84 -7.16 27.35 -25.26
N LYS A 85 -5.91 26.90 -25.46
CA LYS A 85 -4.72 27.50 -24.80
C LYS A 85 -4.41 28.90 -25.32
N GLU A 86 -4.64 29.17 -26.59
CA GLU A 86 -4.32 30.44 -27.24
C GLU A 86 -5.21 31.56 -26.70
N ASN A 87 -6.52 31.28 -26.61
CA ASN A 87 -7.50 32.23 -26.12
C ASN A 87 -7.68 32.20 -24.60
N LYS A 88 -7.02 31.24 -23.90
CA LYS A 88 -7.17 30.98 -22.46
C LYS A 88 -8.64 30.80 -22.07
N THR A 89 -9.33 29.90 -22.75
CA THR A 89 -10.74 29.56 -22.50
C THR A 89 -10.93 28.08 -22.32
N VAL A 90 -12.01 27.71 -21.62
CA VAL A 90 -12.52 26.36 -21.55
C VAL A 90 -13.98 26.36 -21.99
N ASP A 91 -14.40 25.36 -22.75
CA ASP A 91 -15.81 25.12 -23.04
C ASP A 91 -16.38 24.16 -22.00
N VAL A 92 -17.53 24.54 -21.47
CA VAL A 92 -18.20 23.86 -20.36
C VAL A 92 -19.57 23.40 -20.79
N LYS A 93 -19.88 22.15 -20.55
CA LYS A 93 -21.22 21.57 -20.76
C LYS A 93 -21.94 21.43 -19.43
N ASN A 94 -23.07 22.05 -19.29
CA ASN A 94 -24.00 21.80 -18.19
C ASN A 94 -24.70 20.44 -18.40
N LEU A 95 -24.39 19.46 -17.59
CA LEU A 95 -24.95 18.09 -17.74
C LEU A 95 -26.43 18.00 -17.36
N SER A 96 -26.98 18.99 -16.67
CA SER A 96 -28.39 19.02 -16.31
C SER A 96 -29.28 19.63 -17.44
N THR A 97 -28.78 20.64 -18.14
CA THR A 97 -29.54 21.34 -19.23
C THR A 97 -29.06 20.93 -20.60
N GLY A 98 -27.85 20.41 -20.74
CA GLY A 98 -27.21 20.13 -22.02
C GLY A 98 -26.59 21.34 -22.72
N GLU A 99 -26.73 22.54 -22.16
CA GLU A 99 -26.18 23.79 -22.70
C GLU A 99 -24.67 23.80 -22.61
N THR A 100 -24.03 24.42 -23.59
CA THR A 100 -22.57 24.64 -23.61
C THR A 100 -22.26 26.13 -23.58
N TYR A 101 -21.27 26.54 -22.79
CA TYR A 101 -20.80 27.91 -22.73
C TYR A 101 -19.29 27.95 -22.55
N THR A 102 -18.69 29.11 -22.78
CA THR A 102 -17.24 29.30 -22.68
C THR A 102 -16.89 30.13 -21.44
N GLU A 103 -15.83 29.71 -20.71
CA GLU A 103 -15.30 30.40 -19.54
C GLU A 103 -13.83 30.77 -19.78
N THR A 104 -13.41 31.99 -19.40
CA THR A 104 -12.02 32.45 -19.52
C THR A 104 -11.21 32.15 -18.28
N TYR A 105 -9.88 32.05 -18.41
CA TYR A 105 -8.95 31.94 -17.27
C TYR A 105 -7.66 32.69 -17.48
N ASP A 106 -7.04 33.13 -16.38
CA ASP A 106 -5.62 33.54 -16.35
C ASP A 106 -4.71 32.33 -16.11
N LYS A 107 -5.14 31.43 -15.21
CA LYS A 107 -4.48 30.14 -14.91
C LYS A 107 -5.51 29.03 -14.84
N LEU A 108 -5.11 27.86 -15.32
CA LEU A 108 -5.92 26.64 -15.33
C LEU A 108 -5.27 25.55 -14.50
N VAL A 109 -6.05 24.84 -13.69
CA VAL A 109 -5.59 23.70 -12.88
C VAL A 109 -6.37 22.46 -13.25
N LEU A 110 -5.68 21.43 -13.71
CA LEU A 110 -6.25 20.14 -14.06
C LEU A 110 -6.06 19.16 -12.90
N SER A 111 -7.14 18.76 -12.26
CA SER A 111 -7.22 17.74 -11.22
C SER A 111 -8.33 16.73 -11.50
N PRO A 112 -8.39 16.16 -12.72
CA PRO A 112 -9.53 15.34 -13.17
C PRO A 112 -9.53 13.94 -12.53
N GLY A 113 -8.42 13.55 -11.89
CA GLY A 113 -8.28 12.26 -11.24
C GLY A 113 -8.07 11.09 -12.22
N ALA A 114 -8.68 9.95 -11.90
CA ALA A 114 -8.59 8.73 -12.70
C ALA A 114 -9.92 7.99 -12.71
N GLU A 115 -10.13 7.13 -13.70
CA GLU A 115 -11.31 6.30 -13.85
C GLU A 115 -10.99 4.81 -13.58
N PRO A 116 -11.92 4.04 -13.01
CA PRO A 116 -11.79 2.60 -12.91
C PRO A 116 -11.71 1.94 -14.30
N ILE A 117 -10.86 0.95 -14.43
CA ILE A 117 -10.79 0.13 -15.63
C ILE A 117 -12.00 -0.81 -15.65
N ASN A 118 -12.79 -0.75 -16.70
CA ASN A 118 -13.90 -1.67 -16.95
C ASN A 118 -13.83 -2.22 -18.38
N PRO A 119 -13.26 -3.40 -18.60
CA PRO A 119 -13.21 -4.05 -19.92
C PRO A 119 -14.54 -4.65 -20.35
N PHE A 120 -15.52 -4.75 -19.45
CA PHE A 120 -16.82 -5.38 -19.68
C PHE A 120 -17.96 -4.37 -19.86
N LYS A 121 -17.66 -3.11 -20.22
CA LYS A 121 -18.66 -2.04 -20.42
C LYS A 121 -19.79 -2.44 -21.39
N ASN A 122 -19.46 -3.23 -22.40
CA ASN A 122 -20.40 -3.64 -23.45
C ASN A 122 -21.49 -4.59 -22.95
N LEU A 123 -21.32 -5.21 -21.77
CA LEU A 123 -22.35 -6.10 -21.20
C LEU A 123 -23.58 -5.33 -20.67
N ASN A 124 -23.44 -4.02 -20.42
CA ASN A 124 -24.52 -3.16 -19.86
C ASN A 124 -25.24 -3.80 -18.65
N SER A 125 -24.50 -4.53 -17.83
CA SER A 125 -25.01 -5.31 -16.71
C SER A 125 -25.35 -4.43 -15.51
N LYS A 126 -26.46 -4.73 -14.85
CA LYS A 126 -26.84 -4.15 -13.56
C LYS A 126 -26.19 -4.87 -12.36
N ARG A 127 -25.43 -5.94 -12.62
CA ARG A 127 -24.78 -6.80 -11.61
C ARG A 127 -23.25 -6.60 -11.55
N ILE A 128 -22.69 -5.79 -12.47
CA ILE A 128 -21.25 -5.51 -12.57
C ILE A 128 -21.01 -4.06 -12.17
N PHE A 129 -20.19 -3.87 -11.15
CA PHE A 129 -19.92 -2.56 -10.55
C PHE A 129 -18.42 -2.21 -10.59
N THR A 130 -18.14 -0.92 -10.59
CA THR A 130 -16.87 -0.32 -10.22
C THR A 130 -17.09 0.57 -9.01
N LEU A 131 -16.04 0.96 -8.30
CA LEU A 131 -16.12 1.82 -7.12
C LEU A 131 -15.14 2.99 -7.24
N ARG A 132 -15.69 4.21 -7.40
CA ARG A 132 -14.91 5.46 -7.48
C ARG A 132 -15.65 6.64 -6.87
N THR A 133 -16.97 6.70 -6.99
CA THR A 133 -17.80 7.84 -6.60
C THR A 133 -18.79 7.45 -5.50
N ILE A 134 -19.39 8.46 -4.87
CA ILE A 134 -20.50 8.26 -3.92
C ILE A 134 -21.66 7.55 -4.61
N ASP A 135 -21.93 7.88 -5.86
CA ASP A 135 -23.02 7.26 -6.64
C ASP A 135 -22.75 5.76 -6.86
N ASP A 136 -21.49 5.39 -7.15
CA ASP A 136 -21.13 3.98 -7.29
C ASP A 136 -21.37 3.22 -5.99
N SER A 137 -20.92 3.77 -4.85
CA SER A 137 -21.13 3.14 -3.54
C SER A 137 -22.62 3.03 -3.19
N SER A 138 -23.40 4.05 -3.54
CA SER A 138 -24.87 4.04 -3.34
C SER A 138 -25.54 2.98 -4.18
N LYS A 139 -25.15 2.82 -5.46
CA LYS A 139 -25.67 1.76 -6.35
C LYS A 139 -25.34 0.36 -5.83
N ILE A 140 -24.10 0.12 -5.38
CA ILE A 140 -23.68 -1.16 -4.79
C ILE A 140 -24.51 -1.46 -3.53
N LYS A 141 -24.62 -0.50 -2.63
CA LYS A 141 -25.39 -0.63 -1.38
C LYS A 141 -26.89 -0.89 -1.65
N GLU A 142 -27.47 -0.15 -2.59
CA GLU A 142 -28.85 -0.33 -3.02
C GLU A 142 -29.06 -1.71 -3.65
N TYR A 143 -28.15 -2.16 -4.53
CA TYR A 143 -28.23 -3.48 -5.14
C TYR A 143 -28.20 -4.60 -4.10
N ILE A 144 -27.25 -4.54 -3.14
CA ILE A 144 -27.17 -5.50 -2.05
C ILE A 144 -28.47 -5.47 -1.19
N SER A 145 -29.05 -4.30 -0.95
CA SER A 145 -30.25 -4.19 -0.10
C SER A 145 -31.51 -4.74 -0.77
N LYS A 146 -31.66 -4.54 -2.08
CA LYS A 146 -32.86 -4.91 -2.82
C LYS A 146 -32.86 -6.35 -3.36
N ASN A 147 -31.71 -7.00 -3.44
CA ASN A 147 -31.56 -8.32 -4.02
C ASN A 147 -31.04 -9.34 -2.99
N ASP A 148 -31.31 -10.62 -3.23
CA ASP A 148 -30.80 -11.74 -2.43
C ASP A 148 -29.36 -12.09 -2.91
N VAL A 149 -28.41 -11.20 -2.60
CA VAL A 149 -26.99 -11.37 -2.96
C VAL A 149 -26.34 -12.35 -2.00
N LYS A 150 -25.93 -13.51 -2.52
CA LYS A 150 -25.26 -14.58 -1.78
C LYS A 150 -23.79 -14.75 -2.16
N ASN A 151 -23.45 -14.49 -3.43
CA ASN A 151 -22.10 -14.70 -3.94
C ASN A 151 -21.59 -13.43 -4.62
N VAL A 152 -20.54 -12.84 -4.04
CA VAL A 152 -19.88 -11.67 -4.60
C VAL A 152 -18.49 -12.06 -5.08
N VAL A 153 -18.19 -11.72 -6.32
CA VAL A 153 -16.84 -11.89 -6.88
C VAL A 153 -16.21 -10.51 -7.06
N ILE A 154 -15.06 -10.32 -6.41
CA ILE A 154 -14.22 -9.14 -6.54
C ILE A 154 -13.11 -9.50 -7.53
N VAL A 155 -13.03 -8.77 -8.63
CA VAL A 155 -12.00 -8.95 -9.65
C VAL A 155 -10.91 -7.91 -9.44
N GLY A 156 -9.72 -8.38 -9.05
CA GLY A 156 -8.56 -7.56 -8.68
C GLY A 156 -8.33 -7.51 -7.17
N GLY A 157 -7.15 -7.97 -6.76
CA GLY A 157 -6.71 -8.10 -5.37
C GLY A 157 -5.83 -6.93 -4.88
N GLY A 158 -6.00 -5.72 -5.46
CA GLY A 158 -5.36 -4.50 -4.97
C GLY A 158 -6.00 -3.95 -3.69
N TYR A 159 -5.62 -2.72 -3.30
CA TYR A 159 -6.14 -2.07 -2.09
C TYR A 159 -7.67 -2.08 -2.00
N ILE A 160 -8.34 -1.57 -3.05
CA ILE A 160 -9.82 -1.48 -3.09
C ILE A 160 -10.45 -2.87 -3.01
N GLY A 161 -9.88 -3.86 -3.68
CA GLY A 161 -10.40 -5.23 -3.66
C GLY A 161 -10.34 -5.86 -2.27
N VAL A 162 -9.24 -5.69 -1.56
CA VAL A 162 -9.06 -6.20 -0.19
C VAL A 162 -9.98 -5.46 0.79
N GLU A 163 -10.09 -4.12 0.70
CA GLU A 163 -11.02 -3.32 1.52
C GLU A 163 -12.47 -3.71 1.27
N MET A 164 -12.85 -3.93 0.01
CA MET A 164 -14.20 -4.39 -0.33
C MET A 164 -14.49 -5.77 0.24
N ALA A 165 -13.52 -6.71 0.18
CA ALA A 165 -13.69 -8.03 0.77
C ALA A 165 -13.91 -7.98 2.29
N GLU A 166 -13.12 -7.17 3.00
CA GLU A 166 -13.31 -6.96 4.43
C GLU A 166 -14.69 -6.36 4.72
N ASN A 167 -15.03 -5.25 4.04
CA ASN A 167 -16.26 -4.52 4.32
C ASN A 167 -17.52 -5.32 3.99
N LEU A 168 -17.52 -6.10 2.90
CA LEU A 168 -18.61 -7.02 2.59
C LEU A 168 -18.72 -8.17 3.60
N SER A 169 -17.59 -8.64 4.15
CA SER A 169 -17.58 -9.65 5.21
C SER A 169 -18.24 -9.14 6.49
N HIS A 170 -18.13 -7.86 6.80
CA HIS A 170 -18.82 -7.25 7.93
C HIS A 170 -20.35 -7.27 7.80
N LEU A 171 -20.88 -7.22 6.57
CA LEU A 171 -22.32 -7.38 6.33
C LEU A 171 -22.80 -8.81 6.63
N SER A 172 -21.91 -9.81 6.48
CA SER A 172 -22.20 -11.22 6.77
C SER A 172 -22.11 -11.56 8.25
N SER A 173 -21.29 -10.85 9.02
CA SER A 173 -20.93 -11.22 10.41
C SER A 173 -21.64 -10.41 11.48
N ARG A 174 -22.64 -9.61 11.14
CA ARG A 174 -23.37 -8.72 12.09
C ARG A 174 -24.02 -9.42 13.27
N GLU A 175 -24.18 -10.73 13.27
CA GLU A 175 -24.64 -11.48 14.45
C GLU A 175 -23.59 -11.63 15.55
N LYS A 176 -22.30 -11.31 15.34
CA LYS A 176 -21.20 -11.61 16.28
C LYS A 176 -20.52 -10.41 16.94
N CYS A 177 -20.83 -9.19 16.57
CA CYS A 177 -20.21 -7.98 17.17
C CYS A 177 -21.16 -7.21 18.09
N ASN A 178 -21.41 -7.75 19.27
CA ASN A 178 -21.87 -6.99 20.43
C ASN A 178 -20.68 -6.36 21.15
N THR A 179 -20.10 -5.29 20.59
CA THR A 179 -19.12 -4.47 21.31
C THR A 179 -19.25 -3.01 20.89
N ASN A 180 -20.34 -2.38 21.34
CA ASN A 180 -20.42 -0.97 21.77
C ASN A 180 -21.90 -0.65 22.07
N GLU A 181 -22.20 -0.38 23.32
CA GLU A 181 -23.54 -0.22 23.90
C GLU A 181 -24.36 1.00 23.39
N ASN A 182 -23.89 1.71 22.34
CA ASN A 182 -24.55 2.92 21.84
C ASN A 182 -25.00 2.89 20.36
N MET A 183 -24.98 1.73 19.69
CA MET A 183 -25.56 1.60 18.35
C MET A 183 -26.78 0.68 18.38
N GLN A 184 -27.98 1.26 18.38
CA GLN A 184 -29.19 0.53 18.01
C GLN A 184 -29.10 0.17 16.53
N ILE A 185 -28.50 -0.98 16.21
CA ILE A 185 -28.49 -1.55 14.87
C ILE A 185 -29.70 -2.47 14.74
N ASP A 186 -30.49 -2.21 13.72
CA ASP A 186 -31.64 -3.05 13.38
C ASP A 186 -31.17 -4.47 13.00
N LEU A 187 -31.25 -5.41 13.96
CA LEU A 187 -30.75 -6.79 13.90
C LEU A 187 -31.39 -7.69 12.81
N LYS A 188 -32.23 -7.14 11.94
CA LYS A 188 -33.10 -7.94 11.04
C LYS A 188 -32.49 -8.36 9.71
N LYS A 189 -31.24 -8.05 9.36
CA LYS A 189 -30.66 -8.40 8.05
C LYS A 189 -29.17 -8.75 8.10
N SER A 190 -28.76 -9.80 8.81
CA SER A 190 -27.48 -10.44 8.48
C SER A 190 -27.64 -11.16 7.12
N LYS A 191 -26.83 -10.81 6.12
CA LYS A 191 -26.81 -11.48 4.82
C LYS A 191 -25.60 -12.44 4.82
N ASN A 192 -25.83 -13.71 4.62
CA ASN A 192 -24.74 -14.68 4.47
C ASN A 192 -24.15 -14.54 3.05
N ILE A 193 -23.13 -13.66 2.90
CA ILE A 193 -22.48 -13.38 1.61
C ILE A 193 -21.16 -14.14 1.54
N ASN A 194 -21.03 -15.00 0.54
CA ASN A 194 -19.77 -15.66 0.16
C ASN A 194 -18.96 -14.68 -0.69
N ILE A 195 -17.73 -14.42 -0.30
CA ILE A 195 -16.86 -13.48 -1.00
C ILE A 195 -15.70 -14.23 -1.62
N SER A 196 -15.45 -13.94 -2.89
CA SER A 196 -14.31 -14.46 -3.63
C SER A 196 -13.51 -13.30 -4.23
N ILE A 197 -12.18 -13.32 -4.09
CA ILE A 197 -11.26 -12.43 -4.80
C ILE A 197 -10.58 -13.22 -5.91
N VAL A 198 -10.58 -12.68 -7.13
CA VAL A 198 -9.85 -13.21 -8.28
C VAL A 198 -8.75 -12.23 -8.63
N GLU A 199 -7.49 -12.68 -8.58
CA GLU A 199 -6.31 -11.87 -8.87
C GLU A 199 -5.44 -12.56 -9.94
N LYS A 200 -5.06 -11.78 -10.96
CA LYS A 200 -4.20 -12.25 -12.05
C LYS A 200 -2.76 -12.46 -11.62
N SER A 201 -2.29 -11.67 -10.66
CA SER A 201 -0.94 -11.78 -10.12
C SER A 201 -0.80 -12.98 -9.19
N SER A 202 0.44 -13.34 -8.88
CA SER A 202 0.77 -14.44 -7.96
C SER A 202 0.42 -14.16 -6.49
N HIS A 203 0.05 -12.93 -6.15
CA HIS A 203 -0.32 -12.52 -4.79
C HIS A 203 -1.22 -11.29 -4.80
N LEU A 204 -1.96 -11.10 -3.72
CA LEU A 204 -2.75 -9.89 -3.47
C LEU A 204 -1.82 -8.71 -3.20
N ILE A 205 -2.33 -7.50 -3.43
CA ILE A 205 -1.59 -6.24 -3.31
C ILE A 205 -0.26 -6.34 -4.07
N PRO A 206 -0.28 -6.43 -5.42
CA PRO A 206 0.91 -6.72 -6.24
C PRO A 206 2.06 -5.69 -6.13
N THR A 207 1.87 -4.64 -5.36
CA THR A 207 2.88 -3.62 -5.07
C THR A 207 3.85 -4.03 -3.96
N ILE A 208 3.45 -4.89 -3.00
CA ILE A 208 4.33 -5.39 -1.94
C ILE A 208 5.01 -6.70 -2.34
N ASP A 209 5.93 -7.18 -1.52
CA ASP A 209 6.61 -8.45 -1.76
C ASP A 209 5.71 -9.64 -1.40
N ALA A 210 5.83 -10.74 -2.16
CA ALA A 210 4.96 -11.91 -2.04
C ALA A 210 5.00 -12.58 -0.65
N ASP A 211 6.16 -12.56 0.02
CA ASP A 211 6.30 -13.09 1.38
C ASP A 211 5.45 -12.31 2.39
N MET A 212 5.40 -10.98 2.27
CA MET A 212 4.54 -10.14 3.11
C MET A 212 3.06 -10.21 2.71
N ALA A 213 2.76 -10.40 1.42
CA ALA A 213 1.40 -10.61 0.95
C ALA A 213 0.76 -11.90 1.50
N SER A 214 1.57 -12.91 1.83
CA SER A 214 1.10 -14.17 2.44
C SER A 214 0.37 -13.95 3.78
N PHE A 215 0.73 -12.91 4.54
CA PHE A 215 -0.02 -12.51 5.75
C PHE A 215 -1.43 -12.01 5.42
N VAL A 216 -1.56 -11.26 4.32
CA VAL A 216 -2.86 -10.77 3.83
C VAL A 216 -3.73 -11.93 3.40
N HIS A 217 -3.17 -12.88 2.65
CA HIS A 217 -3.86 -14.11 2.24
C HIS A 217 -4.39 -14.86 3.45
N LYS A 218 -3.53 -15.13 4.44
CA LYS A 218 -3.92 -15.80 5.70
C LYS A 218 -5.05 -15.06 6.42
N ALA A 219 -4.99 -13.74 6.51
CA ALA A 219 -6.01 -12.93 7.17
C ALA A 219 -7.38 -13.05 6.47
N LEU A 220 -7.40 -12.99 5.13
CA LEU A 220 -8.63 -13.10 4.33
C LEU A 220 -9.22 -14.51 4.41
N ILE A 221 -8.41 -15.55 4.23
CA ILE A 221 -8.86 -16.96 4.28
C ILE A 221 -9.41 -17.30 5.67
N LYS A 222 -8.75 -16.85 6.73
CA LYS A 222 -9.24 -17.03 8.12
C LYS A 222 -10.60 -16.40 8.35
N ASN A 223 -10.94 -15.37 7.58
CA ASN A 223 -12.24 -14.70 7.61
C ASN A 223 -13.17 -15.19 6.48
N SER A 224 -12.96 -16.40 5.97
CA SER A 224 -13.82 -17.10 5.00
C SER A 224 -13.90 -16.42 3.63
N VAL A 225 -12.95 -15.57 3.26
CA VAL A 225 -12.82 -15.04 1.91
C VAL A 225 -12.06 -16.05 1.06
N LYS A 226 -12.62 -16.44 -0.07
CA LYS A 226 -11.94 -17.31 -1.06
C LYS A 226 -11.01 -16.46 -1.90
N VAL A 227 -9.77 -16.90 -2.06
CA VAL A 227 -8.75 -16.20 -2.85
C VAL A 227 -8.30 -17.09 -4.00
N PHE A 228 -8.36 -16.55 -5.22
CA PHE A 228 -7.91 -17.22 -6.45
C PHE A 228 -6.78 -16.38 -7.04
N LEU A 229 -5.55 -16.87 -6.91
CA LEU A 229 -4.35 -16.23 -7.44
C LEU A 229 -3.95 -16.83 -8.79
N ASN A 230 -3.14 -16.11 -9.57
CA ASN A 230 -2.73 -16.50 -10.92
C ASN A 230 -3.92 -16.78 -11.86
N GLN A 231 -5.07 -16.11 -11.60
CA GLN A 231 -6.30 -16.31 -12.34
C GLN A 231 -6.75 -14.99 -12.98
N GLY A 232 -6.72 -14.94 -14.31
CA GLY A 232 -7.30 -13.83 -15.07
C GLY A 232 -8.78 -14.12 -15.38
N VAL A 233 -9.61 -13.09 -15.34
CA VAL A 233 -10.99 -13.21 -15.85
C VAL A 233 -10.95 -13.12 -17.37
N GLU A 234 -11.34 -14.21 -18.04
CA GLU A 234 -11.43 -14.27 -19.51
C GLU A 234 -12.70 -13.60 -20.03
N SER A 235 -13.83 -13.91 -19.41
CA SER A 235 -15.13 -13.35 -19.78
C SER A 235 -16.11 -13.38 -18.61
N ILE A 236 -17.15 -12.58 -18.73
CA ILE A 236 -18.31 -12.62 -17.84
C ILE A 236 -19.52 -13.00 -18.70
N ILE A 237 -20.18 -14.08 -18.32
CA ILE A 237 -21.36 -14.61 -19.01
C ILE A 237 -22.57 -14.25 -18.16
N GLU A 238 -23.47 -13.47 -18.71
CA GLU A 238 -24.69 -13.01 -18.06
C GLU A 238 -25.93 -13.58 -18.77
N GLY A 239 -26.75 -14.29 -18.02
CA GLY A 239 -28.05 -14.79 -18.35
C GLY A 239 -28.94 -14.71 -17.11
N ASP A 240 -29.75 -15.74 -16.86
CA ASP A 240 -30.49 -15.86 -15.59
C ASP A 240 -29.52 -15.90 -14.43
N GLU A 241 -28.41 -16.58 -14.61
CA GLU A 241 -27.27 -16.60 -13.70
C GLU A 241 -26.07 -15.82 -14.27
N LEU A 242 -25.19 -15.36 -13.38
CA LEU A 242 -23.96 -14.66 -13.74
C LEU A 242 -22.77 -15.56 -13.43
N PHE A 243 -21.92 -15.82 -14.44
CA PHE A 243 -20.70 -16.62 -14.31
C PHE A 243 -19.47 -15.80 -14.70
N ILE A 244 -18.44 -15.89 -13.89
CA ILE A 244 -17.11 -15.37 -14.17
C ILE A 244 -16.25 -16.52 -14.66
N LYS A 245 -15.88 -16.49 -15.94
CA LYS A 245 -15.04 -17.51 -16.56
C LYS A 245 -13.57 -17.18 -16.31
N LEU A 246 -12.85 -18.11 -15.71
CA LEU A 246 -11.41 -18.14 -15.54
C LEU A 246 -10.83 -19.19 -16.50
N GLU A 247 -9.51 -19.27 -16.58
CA GLU A 247 -8.83 -20.21 -17.50
C GLU A 247 -9.30 -21.66 -17.36
N ASN A 248 -9.43 -22.15 -16.12
CA ASN A 248 -9.72 -23.57 -15.85
C ASN A 248 -11.04 -23.82 -15.10
N MET A 249 -11.79 -22.76 -14.78
CA MET A 249 -13.03 -22.89 -14.01
C MET A 249 -13.98 -21.70 -14.25
N SER A 250 -15.20 -21.85 -13.77
CA SER A 250 -16.17 -20.74 -13.72
C SER A 250 -16.68 -20.55 -12.29
N ILE A 251 -16.84 -19.28 -11.89
CA ILE A 251 -17.36 -18.92 -10.57
C ILE A 251 -18.75 -18.30 -10.77
N LYS A 252 -19.75 -18.85 -10.10
CA LYS A 252 -21.10 -18.27 -10.05
C LYS A 252 -21.09 -17.05 -9.14
N ALA A 253 -21.72 -15.97 -9.57
CA ALA A 253 -21.87 -14.75 -8.81
C ALA A 253 -23.31 -14.20 -8.91
N ASP A 254 -23.70 -13.45 -7.89
CA ASP A 254 -24.90 -12.61 -7.92
C ASP A 254 -24.50 -11.16 -8.19
N MET A 255 -23.25 -10.79 -7.85
CA MET A 255 -22.68 -9.47 -8.05
C MET A 255 -21.18 -9.56 -8.33
N VAL A 256 -20.67 -8.69 -9.19
CA VAL A 256 -19.24 -8.53 -9.50
C VAL A 256 -18.80 -7.10 -9.21
N ILE A 257 -17.65 -6.95 -8.55
CA ILE A 257 -17.01 -5.66 -8.33
C ILE A 257 -15.64 -5.68 -9.00
N LEU A 258 -15.44 -4.77 -9.97
CA LEU A 258 -14.20 -4.65 -10.72
C LEU A 258 -13.23 -3.70 -9.98
N CYS A 259 -12.12 -4.25 -9.49
CA CYS A 259 -11.06 -3.54 -8.78
C CYS A 259 -9.69 -3.73 -9.47
N ILE A 260 -9.68 -3.83 -10.82
CA ILE A 260 -8.51 -4.19 -11.64
C ILE A 260 -7.59 -3.02 -11.98
N GLY A 261 -7.73 -1.90 -11.29
CA GLY A 261 -6.91 -0.70 -11.45
C GLY A 261 -7.68 0.47 -12.05
N ILE A 262 -6.92 1.54 -12.29
CA ILE A 262 -7.41 2.83 -12.77
C ILE A 262 -6.60 3.28 -13.98
N ARG A 263 -7.18 4.16 -14.79
CA ARG A 263 -6.48 4.91 -15.83
C ARG A 263 -6.62 6.42 -15.56
N PRO A 264 -5.60 7.22 -15.87
CA PRO A 264 -5.68 8.67 -15.69
C PRO A 264 -6.77 9.26 -16.58
N GLU A 265 -7.53 10.22 -16.04
CA GLU A 265 -8.45 11.02 -16.84
C GLU A 265 -7.69 12.19 -17.46
N SER A 266 -7.21 12.00 -18.66
CA SER A 266 -6.34 12.96 -19.34
C SER A 266 -6.80 13.33 -20.77
N THR A 267 -8.00 12.93 -21.13
CA THR A 267 -8.58 13.21 -22.45
C THR A 267 -8.51 14.70 -22.76
N LEU A 268 -8.96 15.52 -21.82
CA LEU A 268 -8.95 16.98 -21.94
C LEU A 268 -7.54 17.55 -22.17
N ALA A 269 -6.55 17.06 -21.41
CA ALA A 269 -5.17 17.49 -21.56
C ALA A 269 -4.57 17.06 -22.91
N LYS A 270 -4.85 15.83 -23.34
CA LYS A 270 -4.38 15.29 -24.61
C LYS A 270 -4.97 16.04 -25.81
N GLU A 271 -6.27 16.30 -25.80
CA GLU A 271 -6.95 17.03 -26.88
C GLU A 271 -6.51 18.49 -26.95
N ALA A 272 -6.15 19.10 -25.80
CA ALA A 272 -5.53 20.41 -25.77
C ALA A 272 -4.04 20.42 -26.21
N GLY A 273 -3.47 19.26 -26.58
CA GLY A 273 -2.07 19.17 -26.99
C GLY A 273 -1.06 19.39 -25.87
N LEU A 274 -1.43 19.09 -24.61
CA LEU A 274 -0.50 19.01 -23.49
C LEU A 274 0.29 17.70 -23.55
N ALA A 275 1.52 17.74 -23.04
CA ALA A 275 2.38 16.56 -23.03
C ALA A 275 1.82 15.47 -22.08
N VAL A 276 1.61 14.28 -22.61
CA VAL A 276 1.21 13.08 -21.87
C VAL A 276 2.17 11.93 -22.18
N ASN A 277 2.35 11.00 -21.25
CA ASN A 277 3.15 9.80 -21.54
C ASN A 277 2.32 8.72 -22.26
N GLU A 278 2.95 7.61 -22.65
CA GLU A 278 2.32 6.48 -23.36
C GLU A 278 1.12 5.87 -22.61
N LYS A 279 1.12 5.95 -21.27
CA LYS A 279 0.03 5.46 -20.41
C LYS A 279 -1.05 6.51 -20.16
N GLY A 280 -0.93 7.71 -20.76
CA GLY A 280 -1.90 8.79 -20.66
C GLY A 280 -1.73 9.71 -19.44
N TYR A 281 -0.68 9.58 -18.63
CA TYR A 281 -0.46 10.51 -17.51
C TYR A 281 0.08 11.85 -18.01
N ILE A 282 -0.44 12.97 -17.46
CA ILE A 282 -0.02 14.33 -17.78
C ILE A 282 1.38 14.56 -17.22
N ILE A 283 2.31 14.94 -18.10
CA ILE A 283 3.70 15.22 -17.72
C ILE A 283 3.76 16.60 -17.09
N VAL A 284 4.32 16.66 -15.87
CA VAL A 284 4.53 17.90 -15.13
C VAL A 284 5.97 18.02 -14.66
N ASP A 285 6.40 19.26 -14.39
CA ASP A 285 7.68 19.57 -13.73
C ASP A 285 7.56 19.52 -12.19
N GLU A 286 8.62 19.89 -11.48
CA GLU A 286 8.63 19.96 -10.02
C GLU A 286 7.74 21.07 -9.44
N LYS A 287 7.31 22.05 -10.26
CA LYS A 287 6.34 23.10 -9.90
C LYS A 287 4.91 22.66 -10.19
N MET A 288 4.70 21.43 -10.67
CA MET A 288 3.43 20.87 -11.15
C MET A 288 2.90 21.57 -12.40
N LEU A 289 3.77 22.27 -13.15
CA LEU A 289 3.45 22.93 -14.40
C LEU A 289 3.47 21.93 -15.55
N THR A 290 2.50 22.01 -16.46
CA THR A 290 2.43 21.19 -17.67
C THR A 290 3.37 21.72 -18.75
N SER A 291 3.25 21.24 -19.99
CA SER A 291 3.92 21.80 -21.16
C SER A 291 3.41 23.20 -21.57
N ASP A 292 2.42 23.74 -20.88
CA ASP A 292 1.89 25.09 -21.05
C ASP A 292 2.14 25.93 -19.79
N GLU A 293 2.62 27.17 -19.95
CA GLU A 293 3.00 28.08 -18.84
C GLU A 293 1.83 28.57 -17.97
N ASN A 294 0.59 28.37 -18.41
CA ASN A 294 -0.62 28.79 -17.71
C ASN A 294 -1.43 27.63 -17.16
N ILE A 295 -1.00 26.37 -17.41
CA ILE A 295 -1.76 25.17 -17.06
C ILE A 295 -0.96 24.27 -16.13
N TYR A 296 -1.51 24.02 -14.96
CA TYR A 296 -0.98 23.08 -13.96
C TYR A 296 -1.78 21.79 -13.96
N ALA A 297 -1.15 20.67 -13.56
CA ALA A 297 -1.85 19.42 -13.35
C ALA A 297 -1.38 18.71 -12.08
N LEU A 298 -2.30 18.02 -11.38
CA LEU A 298 -2.01 17.32 -10.13
C LEU A 298 -2.94 16.14 -9.87
N GLY A 299 -2.62 15.37 -8.83
CA GLY A 299 -3.38 14.20 -8.40
C GLY A 299 -3.15 12.98 -9.29
N ASP A 300 -4.16 12.10 -9.33
CA ASP A 300 -4.04 10.77 -9.96
C ASP A 300 -3.75 10.82 -11.47
N ALA A 301 -4.03 11.93 -12.14
CA ALA A 301 -3.75 12.12 -13.56
C ALA A 301 -2.32 12.56 -13.88
N ALA A 302 -1.57 13.08 -12.90
CA ALA A 302 -0.23 13.62 -13.10
C ALA A 302 0.87 12.57 -12.99
N LEU A 303 1.91 12.70 -13.82
CA LEU A 303 3.11 11.87 -13.75
C LEU A 303 4.17 12.59 -12.91
N ILE A 304 4.48 12.05 -11.74
CA ILE A 304 5.30 12.68 -10.70
C ILE A 304 6.55 11.87 -10.39
N GLU A 305 7.57 12.51 -9.83
CA GLU A 305 8.83 11.88 -9.51
C GLU A 305 8.75 11.04 -8.23
N ASN A 306 9.38 9.87 -8.23
CA ASN A 306 9.65 9.07 -7.04
C ASN A 306 10.96 9.56 -6.42
N ALA A 307 10.91 10.05 -5.18
CA ALA A 307 12.04 10.68 -4.49
C ALA A 307 13.23 9.74 -4.21
N ILE A 308 13.02 8.42 -4.27
CA ILE A 308 14.06 7.43 -3.99
C ILE A 308 14.83 7.09 -5.28
N THR A 309 14.11 6.98 -6.39
CA THR A 309 14.65 6.51 -7.67
C THR A 309 14.94 7.62 -8.67
N GLY A 310 14.41 8.83 -8.46
CA GLY A 310 14.45 9.94 -9.42
C GLY A 310 13.62 9.71 -10.69
N ARG A 311 12.91 8.58 -10.81
CA ARG A 311 12.11 8.26 -12.00
C ARG A 311 10.68 8.74 -11.84
N LYS A 312 10.10 9.23 -12.92
CA LYS A 312 8.68 9.59 -12.95
C LYS A 312 7.80 8.34 -12.98
N SER A 313 6.79 8.31 -12.11
CA SER A 313 5.78 7.25 -12.06
C SER A 313 4.44 7.80 -11.55
N PRO A 314 3.31 7.12 -11.82
CA PRO A 314 2.02 7.50 -11.28
C PRO A 314 1.90 7.14 -9.80
N LEU A 315 1.11 7.93 -9.06
CA LEU A 315 0.74 7.62 -7.69
C LEU A 315 -0.66 8.15 -7.38
N ALA A 316 -1.59 7.27 -7.11
CA ALA A 316 -2.96 7.61 -6.78
C ALA A 316 -3.19 7.56 -5.26
N LEU A 317 -2.73 8.59 -4.56
CA LEU A 317 -2.89 8.74 -3.10
C LEU A 317 -3.29 10.19 -2.76
N ALA A 318 -4.21 10.35 -1.82
CA ALA A 318 -4.75 11.64 -1.41
C ALA A 318 -3.70 12.55 -0.74
N GLY A 319 -2.79 11.99 0.07
CA GLY A 319 -1.73 12.74 0.74
C GLY A 319 -0.81 13.50 -0.24
N PRO A 320 -0.20 12.82 -1.22
CA PRO A 320 0.53 13.46 -2.31
C PRO A 320 -0.28 14.50 -3.08
N ALA A 321 -1.52 14.20 -3.47
CA ALA A 321 -2.39 15.14 -4.19
C ALA A 321 -2.61 16.44 -3.39
N ASN A 322 -2.81 16.37 -2.07
CA ASN A 322 -2.94 17.55 -1.21
C ASN A 322 -1.65 18.38 -1.12
N ARG A 323 -0.48 17.73 -1.09
CA ARG A 323 0.82 18.44 -1.12
C ARG A 323 1.05 19.14 -2.46
N GLN A 324 0.76 18.46 -3.57
CA GLN A 324 0.82 19.00 -4.92
C GLN A 324 -0.10 20.22 -5.06
N ALA A 325 -1.33 20.14 -4.53
CA ALA A 325 -2.29 21.25 -4.53
C ALA A 325 -1.75 22.49 -3.85
N ARG A 326 -1.02 22.32 -2.73
CA ARG A 326 -0.36 23.45 -2.05
C ARG A 326 0.74 24.06 -2.90
N ILE A 327 1.53 23.25 -3.60
CA ILE A 327 2.61 23.69 -4.48
C ILE A 327 2.05 24.46 -5.67
N VAL A 328 1.02 23.92 -6.33
CA VAL A 328 0.32 24.60 -7.43
C VAL A 328 -0.18 25.97 -7.00
N ALA A 329 -0.91 26.03 -5.89
CA ALA A 329 -1.44 27.30 -5.40
C ALA A 329 -0.35 28.32 -5.05
N ASN A 330 0.76 27.87 -4.45
CA ASN A 330 1.91 28.74 -4.16
C ASN A 330 2.52 29.28 -5.46
N ASN A 331 2.80 28.43 -6.44
CA ASN A 331 3.41 28.83 -7.71
C ASN A 331 2.52 29.77 -8.53
N ILE A 332 1.22 29.55 -8.56
CA ILE A 332 0.25 30.47 -9.19
C ILE A 332 0.34 31.87 -8.56
N MET A 333 0.57 31.93 -7.25
CA MET A 333 0.69 33.21 -6.51
C MET A 333 2.12 33.78 -6.48
N GLY A 334 3.04 33.24 -7.27
CA GLY A 334 4.43 33.73 -7.36
C GLY A 334 5.32 33.30 -6.18
N MET A 335 4.86 32.39 -5.33
CA MET A 335 5.65 31.82 -4.24
C MET A 335 6.36 30.56 -4.72
N GLU A 336 7.66 30.63 -4.98
CA GLU A 336 8.41 29.46 -5.45
C GLU A 336 8.26 28.26 -4.52
N SER A 337 7.74 27.17 -5.07
CA SER A 337 7.55 25.89 -4.37
C SER A 337 7.80 24.72 -5.30
N LYS A 338 8.48 23.67 -4.79
CA LYS A 338 8.82 22.47 -5.55
C LYS A 338 8.23 21.21 -4.89
N TYR A 339 7.79 20.31 -5.71
CA TYR A 339 7.40 18.95 -5.29
C TYR A 339 8.63 18.04 -5.34
N GLU A 340 9.16 17.71 -4.18
CA GLU A 340 10.36 16.88 -4.04
C GLU A 340 10.07 15.38 -4.21
N GLY A 341 9.05 15.04 -4.95
CA GLY A 341 8.67 13.66 -5.23
C GLY A 341 7.94 12.95 -4.08
N PHE A 342 7.58 11.71 -4.33
CA PHE A 342 6.88 10.84 -3.39
C PHE A 342 7.75 9.65 -2.97
N ILE A 343 7.41 9.03 -1.84
CA ILE A 343 7.97 7.74 -1.39
C ILE A 343 6.92 6.62 -1.39
N GLY A 344 5.63 6.93 -1.51
CA GLY A 344 4.56 5.94 -1.65
C GLY A 344 4.12 5.29 -0.34
N SER A 345 3.97 6.08 0.73
CA SER A 345 3.47 5.55 2.01
C SER A 345 1.98 5.32 1.98
N SER A 346 1.54 4.14 2.41
CA SER A 346 0.13 3.77 2.50
C SER A 346 -0.11 2.77 3.63
N ILE A 347 -1.36 2.69 4.07
CA ILE A 347 -1.79 1.79 5.14
C ILE A 347 -3.15 1.21 4.80
N LEU A 348 -3.37 -0.04 5.19
CA LEU A 348 -4.58 -0.80 4.89
C LEU A 348 -5.01 -1.58 6.12
N LYS A 349 -6.29 -1.48 6.47
CA LYS A 349 -6.92 -2.34 7.47
C LYS A 349 -7.38 -3.65 6.83
N ILE A 350 -7.14 -4.77 7.48
CA ILE A 350 -7.54 -6.11 7.03
C ILE A 350 -8.08 -6.87 8.24
N PHE A 351 -9.37 -6.74 8.51
CA PHE A 351 -10.02 -7.25 9.72
C PHE A 351 -9.34 -6.71 11.00
N ASP A 352 -8.77 -7.60 11.81
CA ASP A 352 -8.03 -7.24 13.02
C ASP A 352 -6.58 -6.82 12.76
N TYR A 353 -6.12 -6.89 11.53
CA TYR A 353 -4.76 -6.59 11.15
C TYR A 353 -4.65 -5.27 10.41
N THR A 354 -3.45 -4.74 10.42
CA THR A 354 -3.05 -3.57 9.66
C THR A 354 -1.81 -3.93 8.85
N LEU A 355 -1.80 -3.50 7.59
CA LEU A 355 -0.65 -3.55 6.69
C LEU A 355 -0.20 -2.13 6.40
N GLY A 356 1.00 -1.77 6.87
CA GLY A 356 1.67 -0.52 6.53
C GLY A 356 2.78 -0.75 5.52
N MET A 357 2.96 0.18 4.59
CA MET A 357 3.99 0.07 3.55
C MET A 357 4.49 1.44 3.12
N THR A 358 5.78 1.51 2.80
CA THR A 358 6.44 2.75 2.39
C THR A 358 7.73 2.47 1.61
N GLY A 359 8.09 3.34 0.68
CA GLY A 359 9.31 3.26 -0.10
C GLY A 359 9.25 2.25 -1.23
N LEU A 360 10.37 1.59 -1.49
CA LEU A 360 10.53 0.61 -2.57
C LEU A 360 10.26 -0.82 -2.08
N PHE A 361 9.92 -1.69 -3.03
CA PHE A 361 9.77 -3.12 -2.83
C PHE A 361 10.76 -3.86 -3.75
N GLU A 362 11.01 -5.14 -3.47
CA GLU A 362 12.00 -5.95 -4.19
C GLU A 362 11.79 -5.92 -5.71
N LYS A 363 10.52 -5.97 -6.17
CA LYS A 363 10.19 -5.90 -7.59
C LYS A 363 10.75 -4.63 -8.24
N THR A 364 10.50 -3.47 -7.63
CA THR A 364 11.00 -2.18 -8.14
C THR A 364 12.51 -2.11 -8.10
N CYS A 365 13.14 -2.62 -7.04
CA CYS A 365 14.59 -2.67 -6.95
C CYS A 365 15.20 -3.52 -8.07
N ARG A 366 14.63 -4.70 -8.34
CA ARG A 366 15.06 -5.59 -9.45
C ARG A 366 14.88 -4.94 -10.82
N GLU A 367 13.70 -4.37 -11.09
CA GLU A 367 13.37 -3.71 -12.37
C GLU A 367 14.27 -2.49 -12.66
N GLN A 368 14.77 -1.86 -11.61
CA GLN A 368 15.61 -0.65 -11.72
C GLN A 368 17.09 -0.90 -11.44
N ASN A 369 17.49 -2.16 -11.26
CA ASN A 369 18.87 -2.57 -10.95
C ASN A 369 19.44 -1.86 -9.70
N ILE A 370 18.60 -1.66 -8.67
CA ILE A 370 19.02 -1.13 -7.37
C ILE A 370 19.50 -2.30 -6.52
N GLU A 371 20.76 -2.29 -6.10
CA GLU A 371 21.30 -3.29 -5.18
C GLU A 371 20.68 -3.13 -3.79
N TYR A 372 20.10 -4.19 -3.28
CA TYR A 372 19.42 -4.20 -1.99
C TYR A 372 19.63 -5.52 -1.26
N LYS A 373 19.42 -5.46 0.04
CA LYS A 373 19.21 -6.60 0.93
C LYS A 373 17.93 -6.41 1.71
N THR A 374 17.48 -7.47 2.35
CA THR A 374 16.27 -7.46 3.18
C THR A 374 16.57 -7.92 4.59
N MET A 375 15.92 -7.31 5.57
CA MET A 375 15.90 -7.78 6.95
C MET A 375 14.46 -7.93 7.42
N ILE A 376 14.17 -9.05 8.10
CA ILE A 376 12.84 -9.35 8.66
C ILE A 376 12.99 -9.64 10.14
N ILE A 377 12.19 -8.92 10.94
CA ILE A 377 12.08 -9.15 12.39
C ILE A 377 10.61 -9.22 12.80
N SER A 378 10.33 -9.87 13.92
CA SER A 378 8.97 -9.95 14.46
C SER A 378 8.95 -9.56 15.96
N PRO A 379 9.12 -8.25 16.27
CA PRO A 379 9.07 -7.74 17.64
C PRO A 379 7.62 -7.64 18.15
N TYR A 380 7.48 -7.37 19.45
CA TYR A 380 6.20 -6.99 20.04
C TYR A 380 5.92 -5.50 19.86
N SER A 381 4.62 -5.14 19.82
CA SER A 381 4.14 -3.76 19.70
C SER A 381 4.58 -2.87 20.87
N HIS A 382 4.66 -3.47 22.06
CA HIS A 382 5.13 -2.82 23.29
C HIS A 382 5.80 -3.85 24.22
N ALA A 383 6.18 -3.44 25.43
CA ALA A 383 6.86 -4.28 26.39
C ALA A 383 6.05 -5.55 26.71
N LYS A 384 6.68 -6.74 26.51
CA LYS A 384 6.00 -8.04 26.65
C LYS A 384 5.41 -8.30 28.03
N TYR A 385 6.01 -7.72 29.06
CA TYR A 385 5.52 -7.85 30.45
C TYR A 385 4.26 -7.01 30.74
N TYR A 386 3.93 -6.06 29.86
CA TYR A 386 2.69 -5.31 29.93
C TYR A 386 1.60 -6.04 29.14
N PRO A 387 0.38 -6.18 29.71
CA PRO A 387 -0.70 -6.94 29.06
C PRO A 387 -1.08 -6.41 27.68
N GLY A 388 -1.40 -7.30 26.76
CA GLY A 388 -1.95 -6.97 25.46
C GLY A 388 -0.93 -6.88 24.33
N ALA A 389 0.38 -7.01 24.58
CA ALA A 389 1.42 -6.94 23.55
C ALA A 389 1.14 -7.89 22.38
N LYS A 390 1.16 -7.34 21.15
CA LYS A 390 0.94 -8.09 19.91
C LYS A 390 2.23 -8.16 19.09
N VAL A 391 2.45 -9.29 18.46
CA VAL A 391 3.57 -9.45 17.52
C VAL A 391 3.26 -8.66 16.26
N MET A 392 4.24 -7.93 15.74
CA MET A 392 4.26 -7.36 14.40
C MET A 392 5.42 -7.95 13.60
N THR A 393 5.26 -8.06 12.29
CA THR A 393 6.35 -8.43 11.38
C THR A 393 6.74 -7.22 10.57
N ILE A 394 8.04 -6.93 10.55
CA ILE A 394 8.63 -5.80 9.84
C ILE A 394 9.63 -6.36 8.84
N LYS A 395 9.43 -6.06 7.56
CA LYS A 395 10.40 -6.27 6.49
C LYS A 395 10.94 -4.94 6.04
N VAL A 396 12.25 -4.77 6.03
CA VAL A 396 12.93 -3.58 5.53
C VAL A 396 13.85 -3.95 4.38
N LEU A 397 13.79 -3.16 3.32
CA LEU A 397 14.77 -3.17 2.23
C LEU A 397 15.79 -2.06 2.50
N TYR A 398 17.06 -2.39 2.38
CA TYR A 398 18.15 -1.42 2.55
C TYR A 398 19.22 -1.61 1.47
N ARG A 399 19.94 -0.54 1.17
CA ARG A 399 20.95 -0.54 0.13
C ARG A 399 22.11 -1.44 0.53
N ALA A 400 22.38 -2.43 -0.32
CA ALA A 400 23.55 -3.28 -0.15
C ALA A 400 24.84 -2.48 -0.40
N GLY A 401 25.89 -2.80 0.34
CA GLY A 401 27.23 -2.24 0.17
C GLY A 401 28.20 -2.96 1.08
N LYS A 402 29.47 -3.02 0.70
CA LYS A 402 30.52 -3.60 1.56
C LYS A 402 31.12 -2.52 2.44
N LYS A 403 31.08 -2.66 3.75
CA LYS A 403 31.72 -1.77 4.73
C LYS A 403 33.25 -1.66 4.50
N ASN A 404 33.87 -2.64 3.85
CA ASN A 404 35.32 -2.69 3.55
C ASN A 404 35.77 -1.85 2.34
N ALA A 405 34.91 -1.03 1.75
CA ALA A 405 35.31 -0.04 0.75
C ALA A 405 36.01 1.20 1.36
N TYR A 406 36.27 1.18 2.67
CA TYR A 406 36.95 2.27 3.39
C TYR A 406 38.48 2.30 3.24
N ILE A 407 39.08 1.35 2.50
CA ILE A 407 40.55 1.33 2.35
C ILE A 407 40.88 1.58 0.88
N ASN A 408 41.42 2.77 0.63
CA ASN A 408 42.17 3.19 -0.54
C ASN A 408 41.38 3.33 -1.86
N ASN A 409 40.82 4.50 -2.11
CA ASN A 409 41.05 5.27 -3.34
C ASN A 409 40.30 6.60 -3.25
N GLU A 410 41.03 7.68 -3.45
CA GLU A 410 40.57 9.07 -3.46
C GLU A 410 39.75 9.44 -4.74
N ASP A 411 39.26 8.47 -5.50
CA ASP A 411 38.57 8.71 -6.78
C ASP A 411 37.07 8.37 -6.74
N GLU A 412 36.29 9.41 -6.98
CA GLU A 412 35.05 9.51 -7.75
C GLU A 412 33.75 8.80 -7.33
N ASN A 413 33.53 8.30 -6.11
CA ASN A 413 32.16 7.87 -5.73
C ASN A 413 31.84 8.07 -4.24
N THR A 414 32.11 9.27 -3.73
CA THR A 414 31.81 9.65 -2.34
C THR A 414 30.31 9.55 -1.99
N GLU A 415 29.43 9.80 -2.98
CA GLU A 415 27.98 9.68 -2.78
C GLU A 415 27.50 8.23 -2.62
N LEU A 416 28.09 7.27 -3.34
CA LEU A 416 27.74 5.84 -3.22
C LEU A 416 28.22 5.22 -1.92
N LYS A 417 29.38 5.66 -1.40
CA LYS A 417 29.93 5.17 -0.12
C LYS A 417 29.08 5.59 1.09
N ASN A 418 28.48 6.77 1.04
CA ASN A 418 27.63 7.31 2.10
C ASN A 418 26.21 6.69 2.15
N CYS A 419 25.86 5.84 1.17
CA CYS A 419 24.51 5.28 1.04
C CYS A 419 24.40 3.81 1.51
N THR A 420 25.50 3.17 1.94
CA THR A 420 25.46 1.79 2.43
C THR A 420 24.59 1.69 3.68
N GLY A 421 23.64 0.75 3.69
CA GLY A 421 22.67 0.60 4.77
C GLY A 421 21.51 1.61 4.72
N GLN A 422 21.43 2.47 3.70
CA GLN A 422 20.30 3.39 3.51
C GLN A 422 18.99 2.61 3.40
N ILE A 423 17.98 3.05 4.13
CA ILE A 423 16.65 2.44 4.10
C ILE A 423 15.94 2.83 2.80
N LEU A 424 15.51 1.82 2.06
CA LEU A 424 14.88 1.97 0.75
C LEU A 424 13.37 1.75 0.77
N GLY A 425 12.90 0.84 1.61
CA GLY A 425 11.50 0.50 1.69
C GLY A 425 11.18 -0.36 2.91
N ALA A 426 9.91 -0.39 3.27
CA ALA A 426 9.45 -1.20 4.39
C ALA A 426 8.00 -1.66 4.21
N THR A 427 7.73 -2.86 4.74
CA THR A 427 6.39 -3.42 4.92
C THR A 427 6.24 -3.84 6.38
N VAL A 428 5.16 -3.43 7.02
CA VAL A 428 4.87 -3.73 8.42
C VAL A 428 3.49 -4.36 8.52
N PHE A 429 3.37 -5.52 9.16
CA PHE A 429 2.10 -6.23 9.33
C PHE A 429 1.89 -6.64 10.78
N GLY A 430 0.70 -6.42 11.31
CA GLY A 430 0.33 -6.79 12.67
C GLY A 430 -0.98 -6.17 13.13
N LYS A 431 -1.23 -6.17 14.44
CA LYS A 431 -2.49 -5.67 15.00
C LYS A 431 -2.38 -4.27 15.62
N GLU A 432 -1.23 -3.93 16.20
CA GLU A 432 -1.04 -2.70 16.97
C GLU A 432 0.30 -2.04 16.67
N GLY A 433 0.33 -0.70 16.61
CA GLY A 433 1.54 0.10 16.42
C GLY A 433 2.12 0.08 15.02
N ILE A 434 1.39 -0.47 14.06
CA ILE A 434 1.82 -0.60 12.65
C ILE A 434 1.94 0.77 12.00
N ASP A 435 0.97 1.63 12.20
CA ASP A 435 0.93 3.02 11.75
C ASP A 435 2.15 3.80 12.24
N LYS A 436 2.41 3.77 13.54
CA LYS A 436 3.55 4.44 14.16
C LYS A 436 4.90 3.99 13.55
N VAL A 437 5.10 2.67 13.44
CA VAL A 437 6.34 2.12 12.89
C VAL A 437 6.47 2.47 11.41
N THR A 438 5.39 2.38 10.64
CA THR A 438 5.38 2.75 9.22
C THR A 438 5.71 4.23 9.02
N ASP A 439 5.15 5.13 9.82
CA ASP A 439 5.41 6.58 9.73
C ASP A 439 6.85 6.94 10.09
N ILE A 440 7.45 6.27 11.11
CA ILE A 440 8.85 6.47 11.44
C ILE A 440 9.74 6.00 10.29
N LEU A 441 9.47 4.82 9.71
CA LEU A 441 10.23 4.30 8.56
C LEU A 441 10.02 5.17 7.31
N ALA A 442 8.81 5.69 7.08
CA ALA A 442 8.55 6.65 6.00
C ALA A 442 9.37 7.94 6.18
N THR A 443 9.46 8.44 7.42
CA THR A 443 10.29 9.61 7.75
C THR A 443 11.77 9.31 7.53
N ALA A 444 12.23 8.13 7.93
CA ALA A 444 13.61 7.68 7.72
C ALA A 444 13.95 7.59 6.21
N ILE A 445 13.09 6.97 5.41
CA ILE A 445 13.27 6.87 3.95
C ILE A 445 13.30 8.27 3.32
N ARG A 446 12.37 9.14 3.70
CA ARG A 446 12.32 10.53 3.19
C ARG A 446 13.60 11.31 3.45
N ASN A 447 14.21 11.09 4.61
CA ASN A 447 15.45 11.74 5.03
C ASN A 447 16.72 10.92 4.66
N LYS A 448 16.58 9.86 3.85
CA LYS A 448 17.69 9.02 3.40
C LYS A 448 18.50 8.41 4.55
N MET A 449 17.86 8.14 5.68
CA MET A 449 18.49 7.57 6.86
C MET A 449 19.00 6.15 6.60
N THR A 450 20.06 5.80 7.33
CA THR A 450 20.69 4.47 7.29
C THR A 450 20.23 3.59 8.45
N ALA A 451 20.63 2.32 8.45
CA ALA A 451 20.38 1.40 9.57
C ALA A 451 20.97 1.92 10.89
N LYS A 452 22.15 2.55 10.82
CA LYS A 452 22.78 3.17 11.98
C LYS A 452 21.92 4.31 12.55
N ASP A 453 21.41 5.18 11.68
CA ASP A 453 20.52 6.26 12.12
C ASP A 453 19.27 5.69 12.82
N LEU A 454 18.69 4.56 12.30
CA LEU A 454 17.55 3.91 12.95
C LEU A 454 17.89 3.34 14.33
N SER A 455 19.09 2.78 14.49
CA SER A 455 19.53 2.21 15.77
C SER A 455 19.75 3.29 16.84
N GLU A 456 20.13 4.49 16.43
CA GLU A 456 20.41 5.64 17.30
C GLU A 456 19.18 6.54 17.57
N LEU A 457 18.02 6.28 16.93
CA LEU A 457 16.82 7.07 17.18
C LEU A 457 16.38 6.99 18.65
N GLU A 458 16.23 8.16 19.27
CA GLU A 458 15.61 8.28 20.59
C GLU A 458 14.09 8.40 20.43
N LEU A 459 13.40 7.27 20.65
CA LEU A 459 11.95 7.15 20.48
C LEU A 459 11.24 7.03 21.83
N CYS A 460 9.99 7.54 21.89
CA CYS A 460 9.19 7.53 23.10
C CYS A 460 8.98 6.10 23.63
N TYR A 461 9.22 5.92 24.94
CA TYR A 461 9.02 4.67 25.63
C TYR A 461 8.23 4.85 26.94
N ALA A 462 7.23 4.02 27.07
CA ALA A 462 6.66 3.56 28.33
C ALA A 462 6.02 2.18 28.06
N PRO A 463 5.89 1.30 29.06
CA PRO A 463 5.43 -0.09 28.85
C PRO A 463 4.18 -0.26 27.97
N PRO A 464 3.13 0.57 28.06
CA PRO A 464 1.94 0.45 27.20
C PRO A 464 2.15 0.83 25.74
N TYR A 465 3.22 1.58 25.41
CA TYR A 465 3.38 2.21 24.08
C TYR A 465 4.51 1.63 23.25
N SER A 466 5.57 1.12 23.89
CA SER A 466 6.75 0.58 23.19
C SER A 466 7.57 -0.31 24.12
N SER A 467 8.68 -0.82 23.62
CA SER A 467 9.78 -1.37 24.40
C SER A 467 10.91 -0.34 24.47
N ALA A 468 11.80 -0.44 25.47
CA ALA A 468 12.96 0.44 25.60
C ALA A 468 13.84 0.44 24.34
N LYS A 469 13.98 -0.72 23.68
CA LYS A 469 14.43 -0.83 22.28
C LYS A 469 13.19 -0.92 21.43
N SER A 470 12.84 0.16 20.72
CA SER A 470 11.68 0.16 19.85
C SER A 470 11.83 -0.84 18.69
N PRO A 471 10.74 -1.28 18.05
CA PRO A 471 10.83 -2.08 16.82
C PRO A 471 11.73 -1.47 15.75
N VAL A 472 11.76 -0.14 15.64
CA VAL A 472 12.63 0.59 14.68
C VAL A 472 14.11 0.52 15.07
N ASN A 473 14.45 0.65 16.35
CA ASN A 473 15.83 0.45 16.80
C ASN A 473 16.28 -1.01 16.60
N ILE A 474 15.39 -1.98 16.86
CA ILE A 474 15.72 -3.41 16.70
C ILE A 474 16.02 -3.72 15.23
N ILE A 475 15.27 -3.20 14.27
CA ILE A 475 15.55 -3.44 12.84
C ILE A 475 16.86 -2.78 12.42
N GLY A 476 17.15 -1.56 12.88
CA GLY A 476 18.42 -0.88 12.67
C GLY A 476 19.60 -1.72 13.15
N ASN A 477 19.58 -2.12 14.42
CA ASN A 477 20.60 -3.00 15.02
C ASN A 477 20.78 -4.33 14.26
N SER A 478 19.66 -4.93 13.78
CA SER A 478 19.72 -6.20 13.05
C SER A 478 20.40 -6.07 11.70
N ILE A 479 20.16 -4.95 11.00
CA ILE A 479 20.82 -4.65 9.73
C ILE A 479 22.31 -4.36 9.97
N GLU A 480 22.66 -3.57 10.99
CA GLU A 480 24.06 -3.30 11.35
C GLU A 480 24.82 -4.60 11.66
N ASN A 481 24.25 -5.51 12.46
CA ASN A 481 24.85 -6.81 12.74
C ASN A 481 25.16 -7.63 11.48
N GLU A 482 24.31 -7.58 10.47
CA GLU A 482 24.58 -8.23 9.19
C GLU A 482 25.66 -7.49 8.39
N MET A 483 25.60 -6.16 8.33
CA MET A 483 26.59 -5.33 7.62
C MET A 483 27.99 -5.45 8.23
N ASP A 484 28.07 -5.62 9.55
CA ASP A 484 29.33 -5.85 10.28
C ASP A 484 29.85 -7.28 10.11
N GLY A 485 29.11 -8.14 9.40
CA GLY A 485 29.51 -9.53 9.19
C GLY A 485 29.39 -10.39 10.44
N LEU A 486 28.65 -9.94 11.45
CA LEU A 486 28.42 -10.73 12.66
C LEU A 486 27.56 -11.95 12.39
N VAL A 487 26.64 -11.86 11.43
CA VAL A 487 25.75 -12.93 11.02
C VAL A 487 25.53 -12.89 9.51
N ASP A 488 25.52 -14.05 8.88
CA ASP A 488 25.08 -14.20 7.51
C ASP A 488 23.59 -14.61 7.53
N THR A 489 22.79 -14.06 6.61
CA THR A 489 21.35 -14.26 6.59
C THR A 489 20.89 -14.97 5.32
N ILE A 490 19.74 -15.64 5.41
CA ILE A 490 19.00 -16.18 4.28
C ILE A 490 17.51 -15.88 4.46
N SER A 491 16.86 -15.40 3.39
CA SER A 491 15.41 -15.18 3.42
C SER A 491 14.64 -16.49 3.31
N VAL A 492 13.41 -16.51 3.85
CA VAL A 492 12.52 -17.68 3.71
C VAL A 492 12.19 -17.96 2.24
N THR A 493 12.03 -16.94 1.42
CA THR A 493 11.77 -17.09 -0.01
C THR A 493 12.95 -17.77 -0.73
N GLU A 494 14.19 -17.38 -0.41
CA GLU A 494 15.39 -18.03 -0.93
C GLU A 494 15.52 -19.46 -0.41
N PHE A 495 15.29 -19.65 0.88
CA PHE A 495 15.33 -20.98 1.51
C PHE A 495 14.32 -21.95 0.87
N LEU A 496 13.07 -21.53 0.67
CA LEU A 496 12.04 -22.38 0.06
C LEU A 496 12.33 -22.67 -1.43
N ARG A 497 12.83 -21.69 -2.17
CA ARG A 497 13.23 -21.88 -3.59
C ARG A 497 14.31 -22.94 -3.74
N ASN A 498 15.21 -23.02 -2.78
CA ASN A 498 16.35 -23.92 -2.81
C ASN A 498 16.20 -25.05 -1.78
N PHE A 499 14.95 -25.36 -1.36
CA PHE A 499 14.70 -26.31 -0.26
C PHE A 499 15.33 -27.68 -0.48
N GLU A 500 15.24 -28.24 -1.70
CA GLU A 500 15.87 -29.52 -2.05
C GLU A 500 17.40 -29.49 -1.82
N GLN A 501 18.05 -28.36 -2.14
CA GLN A 501 19.47 -28.16 -1.86
C GLN A 501 19.73 -28.14 -0.35
N TYR A 502 18.97 -27.38 0.43
CA TYR A 502 19.17 -27.25 1.87
C TYR A 502 18.72 -28.48 2.67
N SER A 503 17.86 -29.30 2.10
CA SER A 503 17.46 -30.61 2.65
C SER A 503 18.49 -31.70 2.42
N ASN A 504 19.54 -31.45 1.61
CA ASN A 504 20.64 -32.38 1.43
C ASN A 504 21.48 -32.49 2.71
N LYS A 505 21.21 -33.56 3.47
CA LYS A 505 21.85 -33.82 4.77
C LYS A 505 23.37 -34.03 4.69
N ASP A 506 23.94 -34.25 3.51
CA ASP A 506 25.39 -34.37 3.33
C ASP A 506 26.11 -33.01 3.31
N LYS A 507 25.41 -31.94 2.93
CA LYS A 507 25.97 -30.60 2.77
C LYS A 507 25.47 -29.60 3.81
N TYR A 508 24.23 -29.75 4.27
CA TYR A 508 23.55 -28.79 5.13
C TYR A 508 22.96 -29.46 6.37
N ILE A 509 22.83 -28.67 7.42
CA ILE A 509 22.03 -28.97 8.62
C ILE A 509 21.02 -27.87 8.77
N ILE A 510 19.74 -28.22 8.91
CA ILE A 510 18.70 -27.26 9.34
C ILE A 510 18.58 -27.42 10.85
N LEU A 511 18.94 -26.37 11.59
CA LEU A 511 18.97 -26.37 13.05
C LEU A 511 17.83 -25.51 13.60
N ASP A 512 16.93 -26.16 14.32
CA ASP A 512 15.85 -25.49 15.07
C ASP A 512 16.29 -25.28 16.52
N VAL A 513 16.45 -24.02 16.93
CA VAL A 513 16.86 -23.66 18.30
C VAL A 513 15.67 -23.22 19.17
N ARG A 514 14.46 -23.65 18.82
CA ARG A 514 13.26 -23.50 19.65
C ARG A 514 13.27 -24.55 20.76
N THR A 515 12.33 -24.41 21.71
CA THR A 515 12.12 -25.46 22.71
C THR A 515 11.62 -26.75 22.05
N GLU A 516 11.83 -27.89 22.70
CA GLU A 516 11.29 -29.18 22.26
C GLU A 516 9.77 -29.11 22.02
N THR A 517 9.03 -28.51 22.93
CA THR A 517 7.57 -28.33 22.78
C THR A 517 7.19 -27.57 21.51
N GLU A 518 7.93 -26.48 21.17
CA GLU A 518 7.68 -25.72 19.92
C GLU A 518 8.02 -26.56 18.69
N TYR A 519 9.04 -27.41 18.77
CA TYR A 519 9.46 -28.30 17.69
C TYR A 519 8.45 -29.42 17.47
N ASP A 520 8.01 -30.08 18.54
CA ASP A 520 7.02 -31.19 18.48
C ASP A 520 5.66 -30.76 17.92
N LEU A 521 5.25 -29.52 18.21
CA LEU A 521 4.01 -28.96 17.65
C LEU A 521 4.08 -28.80 16.13
N SER A 522 5.20 -28.35 15.62
CA SER A 522 5.45 -28.22 14.18
C SER A 522 6.89 -27.76 13.92
N HIS A 523 7.55 -28.27 12.88
CA HIS A 523 8.92 -27.93 12.53
C HIS A 523 9.16 -27.94 11.01
N ILE A 524 10.32 -27.44 10.58
CA ILE A 524 10.78 -27.54 9.19
C ILE A 524 11.21 -28.99 8.94
N GLU A 525 10.73 -29.60 7.88
CA GLU A 525 11.06 -30.97 7.52
C GLU A 525 12.58 -31.18 7.44
N GLY A 526 13.05 -32.21 8.15
CA GLY A 526 14.48 -32.57 8.23
C GLY A 526 15.30 -31.71 9.16
N ALA A 527 14.72 -30.77 9.90
CA ALA A 527 15.41 -30.00 10.92
C ALA A 527 15.78 -30.87 12.14
N ILE A 528 16.90 -30.56 12.76
CA ILE A 528 17.32 -31.11 14.07
C ILE A 528 16.99 -30.07 15.12
N ASN A 529 16.47 -30.51 16.26
CA ASN A 529 16.20 -29.62 17.38
C ASN A 529 17.34 -29.67 18.40
N ILE A 530 17.92 -28.53 18.69
CA ILE A 530 18.80 -28.29 19.82
C ILE A 530 18.40 -26.94 20.41
N PRO A 531 17.71 -26.90 21.54
CA PRO A 531 17.28 -25.66 22.16
C PRO A 531 18.47 -24.71 22.40
N LEU A 532 18.25 -23.39 22.21
CA LEU A 532 19.33 -22.40 22.34
C LEU A 532 20.09 -22.51 23.67
N ASP A 533 19.37 -22.75 24.75
CA ASP A 533 19.96 -22.79 26.10
C ASP A 533 20.87 -24.00 26.31
N GLU A 534 20.67 -25.07 25.55
CA GLU A 534 21.46 -26.30 25.56
C GLU A 534 22.57 -26.30 24.50
N LEU A 535 22.53 -25.41 23.51
CA LEU A 535 23.39 -25.45 22.32
C LEU A 535 24.88 -25.54 22.66
N ARG A 536 25.33 -24.90 23.75
CA ARG A 536 26.76 -24.92 24.17
C ARG A 536 27.25 -26.29 24.60
N GLU A 537 26.37 -27.15 25.11
CA GLU A 537 26.68 -28.52 25.51
C GLU A 537 26.93 -29.43 24.29
N TYR A 538 26.19 -29.15 23.20
CA TYR A 538 26.28 -29.90 21.94
C TYR A 538 27.43 -29.45 21.02
N LEU A 539 28.17 -28.37 21.32
CA LEU A 539 29.25 -27.88 20.45
C LEU A 539 30.35 -28.93 20.20
N LYS A 540 30.63 -29.81 21.17
CA LYS A 540 31.62 -30.88 21.03
C LYS A 540 31.12 -31.96 20.03
N GLU A 541 29.87 -32.31 20.07
CA GLU A 541 29.24 -33.27 19.14
C GLU A 541 29.20 -32.72 17.72
N LEU A 542 28.98 -31.41 17.60
CA LEU A 542 29.00 -30.70 16.33
C LEU A 542 30.42 -30.43 15.79
N SER A 543 31.49 -30.63 16.58
CA SER A 543 32.87 -30.24 16.22
C SER A 543 33.38 -30.87 14.91
N ASN A 544 32.89 -32.03 14.53
CA ASN A 544 33.21 -32.70 13.27
C ASN A 544 32.33 -32.30 12.08
N VAL A 545 31.43 -31.34 12.28
CA VAL A 545 30.50 -30.90 11.23
C VAL A 545 31.18 -29.89 10.33
N THR A 546 31.47 -30.30 9.09
CA THR A 546 31.99 -29.42 8.02
C THR A 546 30.88 -28.79 7.17
N LYS A 547 29.63 -29.14 7.46
CA LYS A 547 28.42 -28.72 6.75
C LYS A 547 28.04 -27.29 7.11
N GLU A 548 27.38 -26.60 6.17
CA GLU A 548 26.76 -25.30 6.48
C GLU A 548 25.47 -25.50 7.28
N ILE A 549 25.28 -24.72 8.32
CA ILE A 549 24.14 -24.81 9.23
C ILE A 549 23.18 -23.67 8.98
N ILE A 550 21.94 -24.00 8.59
CA ILE A 550 20.84 -23.02 8.47
C ILE A 550 20.09 -23.01 9.81
N VAL A 551 20.23 -21.95 10.56
CA VAL A 551 19.67 -21.85 11.92
C VAL A 551 18.37 -21.09 11.88
N HIS A 552 17.34 -21.61 12.52
CA HIS A 552 16.09 -20.88 12.72
C HIS A 552 15.57 -21.00 14.16
N CYS A 553 14.74 -20.05 14.53
CA CYS A 553 13.92 -20.14 15.73
C CYS A 553 12.48 -19.73 15.39
N HIS A 554 11.70 -19.27 16.36
CA HIS A 554 10.33 -18.82 16.11
C HIS A 554 10.28 -17.56 15.21
N SER A 555 11.09 -16.51 15.52
CA SER A 555 10.98 -15.17 14.91
C SER A 555 12.32 -14.49 14.56
N GLY A 556 13.48 -15.15 14.80
CA GLY A 556 14.80 -14.68 14.37
C GLY A 556 15.78 -14.33 15.49
N LEU A 557 15.36 -13.97 16.71
CA LEU A 557 16.27 -13.53 17.77
C LEU A 557 17.10 -14.67 18.37
N ARG A 558 16.46 -15.78 18.78
CA ARG A 558 17.16 -16.96 19.33
C ARG A 558 18.14 -17.54 18.31
N SER A 559 17.76 -17.60 17.05
CA SER A 559 18.62 -18.10 15.97
C SER A 559 19.78 -17.17 15.67
N TYR A 560 19.61 -15.84 15.80
CA TYR A 560 20.74 -14.90 15.74
C TYR A 560 21.77 -15.20 16.85
N ILE A 561 21.33 -15.38 18.10
CA ILE A 561 22.21 -15.72 19.22
C ILE A 561 22.92 -17.06 18.95
N ALA A 562 22.19 -18.07 18.49
CA ALA A 562 22.76 -19.37 18.11
C ALA A 562 23.81 -19.23 17.00
N CYS A 563 23.53 -18.44 15.95
CA CYS A 563 24.50 -18.16 14.90
C CYS A 563 25.78 -17.52 15.45
N ARG A 564 25.68 -16.61 16.43
CA ARG A 564 26.87 -16.01 17.07
C ARG A 564 27.68 -17.06 17.81
N ILE A 565 27.01 -17.91 18.61
CA ILE A 565 27.69 -18.99 19.34
C ILE A 565 28.41 -19.92 18.37
N LEU A 566 27.71 -20.37 17.31
CA LEU A 566 28.28 -21.30 16.34
C LEU A 566 29.42 -20.67 15.52
N LYS A 567 29.26 -19.42 15.05
CA LYS A 567 30.27 -18.71 14.24
C LYS A 567 31.57 -18.50 15.02
N GLU A 568 31.48 -18.13 16.30
CA GLU A 568 32.66 -17.99 17.19
C GLU A 568 33.37 -19.34 17.48
N ASN A 569 32.67 -20.46 17.27
CA ASN A 569 33.24 -21.80 17.35
C ASN A 569 33.65 -22.37 15.97
N GLY A 570 33.72 -21.55 14.94
CA GLY A 570 34.26 -21.89 13.62
C GLY A 570 33.30 -22.54 12.66
N PHE A 571 31.98 -22.62 12.98
CA PHE A 571 30.97 -23.19 12.07
C PHE A 571 30.57 -22.19 10.99
N LYS A 572 30.25 -22.72 9.81
CA LYS A 572 29.61 -21.96 8.73
C LYS A 572 28.09 -21.94 8.99
N VAL A 573 27.55 -20.76 9.22
CA VAL A 573 26.15 -20.62 9.65
C VAL A 573 25.43 -19.50 8.90
N LYS A 574 24.12 -19.70 8.65
CA LYS A 574 23.21 -18.66 8.19
C LYS A 574 21.98 -18.62 9.08
N ASN A 575 21.52 -17.42 9.39
CA ASN A 575 20.27 -17.18 10.10
C ASN A 575 19.10 -17.10 9.11
N LEU A 576 18.10 -17.94 9.25
CA LEU A 576 16.84 -17.84 8.52
C LEU A 576 16.02 -16.68 9.09
N ILE A 577 16.07 -15.52 8.42
CA ILE A 577 15.39 -14.30 8.88
C ILE A 577 13.86 -14.47 8.87
N GLY A 578 13.21 -13.93 9.92
CA GLY A 578 11.78 -14.13 10.16
C GLY A 578 11.41 -15.50 10.76
N GLY A 579 12.36 -16.46 10.78
CA GLY A 579 12.23 -17.75 11.45
C GLY A 579 11.05 -18.61 10.98
N TYR A 580 10.57 -19.47 11.90
CA TYR A 580 9.48 -20.42 11.62
C TYR A 580 8.16 -19.72 11.27
N VAL A 581 7.88 -18.55 11.85
CA VAL A 581 6.65 -17.78 11.55
C VAL A 581 6.58 -17.41 10.07
N MET A 582 7.67 -16.87 9.52
CA MET A 582 7.74 -16.54 8.10
C MET A 582 7.70 -17.81 7.22
N TYR A 583 8.43 -18.85 7.62
CA TYR A 583 8.42 -20.11 6.90
C TYR A 583 7.00 -20.70 6.79
N ASP A 584 6.27 -20.81 7.91
CA ASP A 584 4.91 -21.34 7.94
C ASP A 584 3.95 -20.53 7.07
N ILE A 585 4.03 -19.20 7.17
CA ILE A 585 3.14 -18.31 6.42
C ILE A 585 3.45 -18.38 4.92
N VAL A 586 4.70 -18.27 4.52
CA VAL A 586 5.07 -18.29 3.11
C VAL A 586 4.79 -19.65 2.49
N LYS A 587 5.17 -20.75 3.17
CA LYS A 587 4.91 -22.12 2.69
C LYS A 587 3.42 -22.38 2.45
N ASN A 588 2.56 -21.94 3.37
CA ASN A 588 1.14 -22.32 3.34
C ASN A 588 0.26 -21.30 2.60
N TYR A 589 0.70 -20.06 2.42
CA TYR A 589 -0.15 -18.98 1.90
C TYR A 589 0.45 -18.18 0.75
N ALA A 590 1.67 -18.45 0.27
CA ALA A 590 2.22 -17.73 -0.89
C ALA A 590 1.62 -18.16 -2.23
N SER A 591 1.15 -19.39 -2.34
CA SER A 591 0.66 -20.02 -3.57
C SER A 591 -0.67 -20.73 -3.30
N ILE A 592 -1.71 -19.98 -3.01
CA ILE A 592 -3.07 -20.47 -2.77
C ILE A 592 -3.94 -20.34 -4.00
#